data_50e8ee88a952dcdec67944ba5b760340
#
_entry.id   50e8ee88a952dcdec67944ba5b760340
#
_cell.length_a   1.000
_cell.length_b   1.000
_cell.length_c   1.000
_cell.angle_alpha   90.00
_cell.angle_beta   90.00
_cell.angle_gamma   90.00
#
_symmetry.space_group_name_H-M   'P 1'
#
loop_
_entity.id
_entity.type
_entity.pdbx_description
1 polymer ?
#
loop_
_entity_poly.entity_id
_entity_poly.type
_entity_poly.pdbx_seq_one_letter_code
_entity_poly.pdbx_strand_id
1 'polypeptide(L)'
;MLNLILKQNTVPKLNNRVMTRKNSINYNMYLLVAFTIFSFFIIFMNQIDYKKQTKLFNKILINNGFTLKNIEILGIKNMSKETILKVVNAENHSHIFNVNLSNIFNKLSNNDWVKDLNIERVLPNTIKIHIKEKKPIGIWQYEMGNSLITKYGEIISTANVNKFKNNLPIIHGDYANKNAHSILKVLKTNQAFMKNIWSLTFINNRRWNLHFKQGIIILLPTSDVLGAWNKIIKLQKRYNVLNLGLTEIDLRNPNKILAKINFDKSLIKHRKSL
;
A
#
# COMPACT_ATOMS: atom_id res chain seq x y z
N MET A 1 92.66 -88.63 9.06
CA MET A 1 92.40 -87.54 8.11
C MET A 1 91.62 -86.53 8.77
N LEU A 2 92.06 -85.30 8.80
CA LEU A 2 91.65 -84.14 9.66
C LEU A 2 90.21 -83.76 9.41
N ASN A 3 89.44 -83.63 10.56
CA ASN A 3 88.19 -82.94 10.64
C ASN A 3 88.37 -81.68 11.45
N LEU A 4 88.34 -80.52 10.82
CA LEU A 4 88.41 -79.21 11.48
C LEU A 4 87.00 -78.81 11.91
N ILE A 5 86.76 -78.72 13.24
CA ILE A 5 85.54 -78.19 13.85
C ILE A 5 85.63 -76.66 13.84
N LEU A 6 84.80 -75.98 13.04
CA LEU A 6 84.55 -74.56 13.11
C LEU A 6 83.57 -74.24 14.20
N LYS A 7 84.03 -73.58 15.26
CA LYS A 7 83.21 -73.03 16.33
C LYS A 7 82.53 -71.73 15.87
N GLN A 8 81.20 -71.80 15.75
CA GLN A 8 80.36 -70.61 15.47
C GLN A 8 80.28 -69.74 16.71
N ASN A 9 80.77 -68.48 16.60
CA ASN A 9 80.54 -67.45 17.58
C ASN A 9 79.19 -66.85 17.36
N THR A 10 78.26 -67.06 18.29
CA THR A 10 76.96 -66.37 18.36
C THR A 10 77.11 -65.00 18.96
N VAL A 11 76.82 -63.97 18.13
CA VAL A 11 76.82 -62.56 18.56
C VAL A 11 75.47 -62.33 19.30
N PRO A 12 75.39 -61.75 20.50
CA PRO A 12 74.18 -61.43 21.18
C PRO A 12 73.45 -60.29 20.50
N LYS A 13 72.15 -60.54 20.11
CA LYS A 13 71.26 -59.52 19.65
C LYS A 13 71.00 -58.48 20.74
N LEU A 14 71.50 -57.25 20.58
CA LEU A 14 71.10 -56.09 21.36
C LEU A 14 69.64 -55.77 21.03
N ASN A 15 68.74 -56.00 21.98
CA ASN A 15 67.32 -55.61 21.93
C ASN A 15 67.24 -54.11 22.33
N ASN A 16 67.39 -53.23 21.32
CA ASN A 16 67.07 -51.79 21.50
C ASN A 16 65.54 -51.63 21.53
N ARG A 17 64.94 -51.83 22.70
CA ARG A 17 63.61 -51.34 22.98
C ARG A 17 63.71 -49.81 23.14
N VAL A 18 63.48 -49.05 22.03
CA VAL A 18 63.17 -47.63 22.11
C VAL A 18 61.81 -47.54 22.78
N MET A 19 61.78 -47.19 24.05
CA MET A 19 60.53 -46.81 24.72
C MET A 19 60.10 -45.46 24.13
N THR A 20 59.26 -45.50 23.13
CA THR A 20 58.49 -44.32 22.72
C THR A 20 57.51 -43.99 23.86
N ARG A 21 57.87 -43.00 24.63
CA ARG A 21 56.98 -42.38 25.65
C ARG A 21 55.83 -41.78 24.90
N LYS A 22 54.72 -42.52 24.79
CA LYS A 22 53.47 -42.04 24.24
C LYS A 22 52.98 -40.97 25.21
N ASN A 23 53.24 -39.68 24.89
CA ASN A 23 52.62 -38.56 25.59
C ASN A 23 51.10 -38.70 25.35
N SER A 24 50.44 -39.31 26.30
CA SER A 24 48.97 -39.26 26.34
C SER A 24 48.62 -37.80 26.56
N ILE A 25 48.24 -37.14 25.47
CA ILE A 25 47.68 -35.80 25.52
C ILE A 25 46.42 -35.91 26.41
N ASN A 26 46.54 -35.33 27.62
CA ASN A 26 45.41 -35.34 28.56
C ASN A 26 44.30 -34.48 28.03
N TYR A 27 43.43 -35.01 27.19
CA TYR A 27 42.24 -34.32 26.66
C TYR A 27 41.42 -33.62 27.74
N ASN A 28 41.37 -34.23 28.94
CA ASN A 28 40.69 -33.64 30.09
C ASN A 28 41.32 -32.33 30.56
N MET A 29 42.66 -32.19 30.42
CA MET A 29 43.34 -30.95 30.77
C MET A 29 43.03 -29.82 29.76
N TYR A 30 42.92 -30.13 28.46
CA TYR A 30 42.53 -29.12 27.44
C TYR A 30 41.06 -28.75 27.60
N LEU A 31 40.17 -29.68 27.94
CA LEU A 31 38.77 -29.37 28.24
C LEU A 31 38.64 -28.49 29.48
N LEU A 32 39.41 -28.73 30.53
CA LEU A 32 39.42 -27.86 31.71
C LEU A 32 39.91 -26.46 31.37
N VAL A 33 40.99 -26.33 30.61
CA VAL A 33 41.51 -25.04 30.18
C VAL A 33 40.52 -24.33 29.27
N ALA A 34 39.90 -24.99 28.31
CA ALA A 34 38.88 -24.41 27.47
C ALA A 34 37.64 -23.93 28.27
N PHE A 35 37.23 -24.73 29.26
CA PHE A 35 36.12 -24.38 30.15
C PHE A 35 36.45 -23.16 31.03
N THR A 36 37.70 -23.07 31.57
CA THR A 36 38.08 -21.91 32.37
C THR A 36 38.20 -20.63 31.53
N ILE A 37 38.69 -20.74 30.30
CA ILE A 37 38.75 -19.60 29.36
C ILE A 37 37.34 -19.17 29.00
N PHE A 38 36.43 -20.10 28.72
CA PHE A 38 35.02 -19.82 28.40
C PHE A 38 34.28 -19.20 29.59
N SER A 39 34.50 -19.72 30.80
CA SER A 39 33.94 -19.16 32.03
C SER A 39 34.46 -17.72 32.28
N PHE A 40 35.77 -17.48 32.10
CA PHE A 40 36.34 -16.16 32.21
C PHE A 40 35.77 -15.20 31.14
N PHE A 41 35.58 -15.69 29.93
CA PHE A 41 34.92 -14.92 28.85
C PHE A 41 33.48 -14.52 29.22
N ILE A 42 32.70 -15.45 29.80
CA ILE A 42 31.36 -15.14 30.27
C ILE A 42 31.35 -14.09 31.38
N ILE A 43 32.26 -14.22 32.37
CA ILE A 43 32.41 -13.26 33.47
C ILE A 43 32.82 -11.89 32.91
N PHE A 44 33.78 -11.85 31.99
CA PHE A 44 34.24 -10.63 31.32
C PHE A 44 33.09 -9.97 30.53
N MET A 45 32.30 -10.75 29.79
CA MET A 45 31.13 -10.24 29.07
C MET A 45 30.07 -9.66 30.02
N ASN A 46 29.89 -10.25 31.20
CA ASN A 46 28.93 -9.74 32.20
C ASN A 46 29.42 -8.45 32.92
N GLN A 47 30.71 -8.18 32.92
CA GLN A 47 31.28 -6.93 33.50
C GLN A 47 31.23 -5.75 32.52
N ILE A 48 30.89 -5.99 31.24
CA ILE A 48 30.74 -4.92 30.25
C ILE A 48 29.46 -4.16 30.58
N ASP A 49 29.59 -2.91 31.02
CA ASP A 49 28.46 -2.01 31.20
C ASP A 49 27.95 -1.55 29.84
N TYR A 50 27.05 -2.36 29.25
CA TYR A 50 26.47 -2.08 27.94
C TYR A 50 25.80 -0.69 27.89
N LYS A 51 25.25 -0.21 29.01
CA LYS A 51 24.62 1.11 29.09
C LYS A 51 25.63 2.24 28.94
N LYS A 52 26.83 2.08 29.48
CA LYS A 52 27.91 3.06 29.36
C LYS A 52 28.48 3.08 27.94
N GLN A 53 28.68 1.90 27.35
CA GLN A 53 29.17 1.78 25.96
C GLN A 53 28.19 2.33 24.96
N THR A 54 26.86 2.03 25.09
CA THR A 54 25.86 2.58 24.20
C THR A 54 25.77 4.10 24.31
N LYS A 55 25.94 4.69 25.50
CA LYS A 55 25.98 6.14 25.67
C LYS A 55 27.17 6.77 24.95
N LEU A 56 28.39 6.18 25.08
CA LEU A 56 29.57 6.65 24.37
C LEU A 56 29.43 6.54 22.86
N PHE A 57 28.91 5.41 22.37
CA PHE A 57 28.64 5.20 20.95
C PHE A 57 27.63 6.21 20.40
N ASN A 58 26.53 6.43 21.11
CA ASN A 58 25.54 7.43 20.73
C ASN A 58 26.15 8.84 20.68
N LYS A 59 27.02 9.20 21.64
CA LYS A 59 27.69 10.49 21.65
C LYS A 59 28.63 10.67 20.44
N ILE A 60 29.35 9.61 20.07
CA ILE A 60 30.19 9.61 18.86
C ILE A 60 29.34 9.82 17.60
N LEU A 61 28.21 9.11 17.47
CA LEU A 61 27.34 9.26 16.33
C LEU A 61 26.77 10.69 16.22
N ILE A 62 26.32 11.25 17.34
CA ILE A 62 25.78 12.62 17.40
C ILE A 62 26.85 13.64 16.99
N ASN A 63 28.07 13.52 17.53
CA ASN A 63 29.17 14.43 17.24
C ASN A 63 29.63 14.36 15.77
N ASN A 64 29.47 13.20 15.11
CA ASN A 64 29.77 13.01 13.70
C ASN A 64 28.57 13.34 12.78
N GLY A 65 27.52 13.99 13.30
CA GLY A 65 26.42 14.50 12.49
C GLY A 65 25.32 13.48 12.17
N PHE A 66 25.31 12.29 12.79
CA PHE A 66 24.27 11.27 12.59
C PHE A 66 22.98 11.52 13.37
N THR A 67 22.68 12.78 13.65
CA THR A 67 21.40 13.19 14.27
C THR A 67 20.39 13.44 13.17
N LEU A 68 19.14 12.94 13.32
CA LEU A 68 18.08 13.25 12.36
C LEU A 68 17.83 14.76 12.32
N LYS A 69 18.10 15.41 11.20
CA LYS A 69 17.87 16.84 10.96
C LYS A 69 16.84 17.10 9.91
N ASN A 70 16.78 16.25 8.88
CA ASN A 70 15.95 16.47 7.72
C ASN A 70 14.97 15.31 7.51
N ILE A 71 13.73 15.65 7.15
CA ILE A 71 12.71 14.71 6.71
C ILE A 71 12.24 15.16 5.34
N GLU A 72 12.59 14.39 4.31
CA GLU A 72 12.14 14.63 2.94
C GLU A 72 10.90 13.81 2.66
N ILE A 73 9.79 14.48 2.32
CA ILE A 73 8.51 13.83 2.01
C ILE A 73 8.20 14.11 0.55
N LEU A 74 8.05 13.04 -0.23
CA LEU A 74 7.80 13.09 -1.67
C LEU A 74 6.52 12.35 -2.05
N GLY A 75 5.86 12.81 -3.10
CA GLY A 75 4.73 12.12 -3.74
C GLY A 75 3.35 12.39 -3.13
N ILE A 76 3.24 13.19 -2.07
CA ILE A 76 1.96 13.58 -1.46
C ILE A 76 1.28 14.67 -2.27
N LYS A 77 -0.06 14.59 -2.35
CA LYS A 77 -0.94 15.58 -3.00
C LYS A 77 -2.14 15.94 -2.12
N ASN A 78 -2.69 14.95 -1.46
CA ASN A 78 -3.91 15.04 -0.66
C ASN A 78 -3.66 14.76 0.81
N MET A 79 -2.64 14.00 1.14
CA MET A 79 -2.20 13.80 2.52
C MET A 79 -1.57 15.07 3.07
N SER A 80 -1.80 15.32 4.35
CA SER A 80 -1.17 16.42 5.07
C SER A 80 0.27 16.04 5.45
N LYS A 81 1.20 16.96 5.19
CA LYS A 81 2.61 16.82 5.60
C LYS A 81 2.73 16.72 7.12
N GLU A 82 1.90 17.46 7.85
CA GLU A 82 1.86 17.49 9.30
C GLU A 82 1.51 16.12 9.89
N THR A 83 0.61 15.37 9.26
CA THR A 83 0.25 14.02 9.69
C THR A 83 1.46 13.08 9.62
N ILE A 84 2.26 13.18 8.55
CA ILE A 84 3.45 12.36 8.36
C ILE A 84 4.53 12.75 9.38
N LEU A 85 4.76 14.06 9.55
CA LEU A 85 5.73 14.57 10.53
C LEU A 85 5.38 14.17 11.95
N LYS A 86 4.09 14.18 12.35
CA LYS A 86 3.64 13.68 13.66
C LYS A 86 4.03 12.23 13.89
N VAL A 87 3.88 11.37 12.88
CA VAL A 87 4.26 9.96 12.98
C VAL A 87 5.76 9.79 13.15
N VAL A 88 6.57 10.53 12.39
CA VAL A 88 8.03 10.47 12.48
C VAL A 88 8.54 11.05 13.80
N ASN A 89 8.02 12.20 14.22
CA ASN A 89 8.45 12.88 15.46
C ASN A 89 8.02 12.14 16.74
N ALA A 90 7.02 11.25 16.65
CA ALA A 90 6.65 10.38 17.77
C ALA A 90 7.67 9.28 18.06
N GLU A 91 8.64 9.05 17.16
CA GLU A 91 9.74 8.13 17.41
C GLU A 91 10.83 8.84 18.24
N ASN A 92 11.40 8.11 19.19
CA ASN A 92 12.51 8.61 19.98
C ASN A 92 13.81 8.50 19.17
N HIS A 93 14.43 9.63 18.83
CA HIS A 93 15.61 9.67 17.99
C HIS A 93 16.75 10.45 18.67
N SER A 94 17.59 9.74 19.40
CA SER A 94 18.89 10.29 19.84
C SER A 94 19.84 10.43 18.65
N HIS A 95 19.82 9.51 17.70
CA HIS A 95 20.54 9.55 16.43
C HIS A 95 19.72 8.82 15.34
N ILE A 96 20.10 9.02 14.08
CA ILE A 96 19.34 8.55 12.92
C ILE A 96 19.10 7.02 12.91
N PHE A 97 20.01 6.22 13.48
CA PHE A 97 19.88 4.76 13.53
C PHE A 97 18.85 4.29 14.57
N ASN A 98 18.54 5.12 15.58
CA ASN A 98 17.51 4.80 16.58
C ASN A 98 16.08 5.01 16.07
N VAL A 99 15.92 5.69 14.93
CA VAL A 99 14.59 5.85 14.32
C VAL A 99 14.10 4.50 13.81
N ASN A 100 12.97 4.03 14.33
CA ASN A 100 12.38 2.78 13.91
C ASN A 100 11.56 2.95 12.62
N LEU A 101 12.21 2.74 11.46
CA LEU A 101 11.58 2.88 10.15
C LEU A 101 10.41 1.91 9.95
N SER A 102 10.48 0.70 10.53
CA SER A 102 9.40 -0.28 10.44
C SER A 102 8.13 0.19 11.16
N ASN A 103 8.28 0.84 12.32
CA ASN A 103 7.15 1.40 13.05
C ASN A 103 6.52 2.57 12.27
N ILE A 104 7.34 3.46 11.72
CA ILE A 104 6.87 4.56 10.85
C ILE A 104 6.14 3.99 9.64
N PHE A 105 6.72 2.97 8.98
CA PHE A 105 6.11 2.30 7.84
C PHE A 105 4.73 1.73 8.18
N ASN A 106 4.62 0.99 9.28
CA ASN A 106 3.36 0.38 9.72
C ASN A 106 2.30 1.45 10.02
N LYS A 107 2.67 2.53 10.71
CA LYS A 107 1.74 3.61 11.02
C LYS A 107 1.28 4.37 9.77
N LEU A 108 2.17 4.65 8.84
CA LEU A 108 1.82 5.37 7.61
C LEU A 108 1.08 4.51 6.59
N SER A 109 1.42 3.23 6.46
CA SER A 109 0.74 2.31 5.53
C SER A 109 -0.72 2.02 5.92
N ASN A 110 -1.08 2.20 7.19
CA ASN A 110 -2.47 2.12 7.66
C ASN A 110 -3.32 3.34 7.27
N ASN A 111 -2.73 4.38 6.68
CA ASN A 111 -3.51 5.52 6.21
C ASN A 111 -4.21 5.18 4.89
N ASP A 112 -5.50 5.47 4.82
CA ASP A 112 -6.36 5.13 3.66
C ASP A 112 -5.86 5.70 2.33
N TRP A 113 -5.13 6.80 2.35
CA TRP A 113 -4.56 7.41 1.15
C TRP A 113 -3.34 6.68 0.60
N VAL A 114 -2.64 5.93 1.43
CA VAL A 114 -1.38 5.30 1.03
C VAL A 114 -1.68 4.09 0.15
N LYS A 115 -1.15 4.12 -1.07
CA LYS A 115 -1.15 2.99 -1.99
C LYS A 115 0.17 2.22 -1.91
N ASP A 116 1.28 2.95 -1.83
CA ASP A 116 2.64 2.43 -1.83
C ASP A 116 3.52 3.38 -1.02
N LEU A 117 4.46 2.85 -0.26
CA LEU A 117 5.29 3.59 0.68
C LEU A 117 6.71 3.02 0.66
N ASN A 118 7.68 3.91 0.47
CA ASN A 118 9.08 3.60 0.67
C ASN A 118 9.68 4.57 1.68
N ILE A 119 10.46 4.06 2.63
CA ILE A 119 11.16 4.87 3.64
C ILE A 119 12.62 4.49 3.63
N GLU A 120 13.46 5.46 3.40
CA GLU A 120 14.91 5.29 3.31
C GLU A 120 15.63 6.16 4.35
N ARG A 121 16.70 5.61 4.88
CA ARG A 121 17.64 6.35 5.72
C ARG A 121 18.79 6.83 4.84
N VAL A 122 18.86 8.13 4.62
CA VAL A 122 19.92 8.78 3.84
C VAL A 122 20.91 9.42 4.81
N LEU A 123 22.08 8.77 4.94
CA LEU A 123 23.12 9.22 5.85
C LEU A 123 23.72 10.57 5.40
N PRO A 124 24.16 11.40 6.35
CA PRO A 124 24.26 11.13 7.79
C PRO A 124 22.98 11.45 8.59
N ASN A 125 22.02 12.26 8.09
CA ASN A 125 21.06 12.94 8.95
C ASN A 125 19.64 13.07 8.36
N THR A 126 19.29 12.33 7.30
CA THR A 126 18.06 12.50 6.55
C THR A 126 17.23 11.21 6.52
N ILE A 127 15.91 11.31 6.73
CA ILE A 127 14.95 10.26 6.41
C ILE A 127 14.16 10.72 5.19
N LYS A 128 14.14 9.88 4.16
CA LYS A 128 13.38 10.10 2.94
C LYS A 128 12.17 9.20 2.91
N ILE A 129 10.99 9.81 2.76
CA ILE A 129 9.69 9.13 2.74
C ILE A 129 9.06 9.38 1.38
N HIS A 130 8.87 8.32 0.61
CA HIS A 130 8.25 8.39 -0.71
C HIS A 130 6.88 7.71 -0.65
N ILE A 131 5.82 8.51 -0.81
CA ILE A 131 4.44 8.05 -0.74
C ILE A 131 3.81 8.11 -2.12
N LYS A 132 3.18 7.03 -2.52
CA LYS A 132 2.30 6.99 -3.68
C LYS A 132 0.87 6.95 -3.19
N GLU A 133 0.12 8.02 -3.44
CA GLU A 133 -1.28 8.09 -3.03
C GLU A 133 -2.21 7.26 -3.93
N LYS A 134 -3.29 6.76 -3.33
CA LYS A 134 -4.42 6.17 -4.07
C LYS A 134 -5.08 7.24 -4.94
N LYS A 135 -5.60 6.83 -6.10
CA LYS A 135 -6.31 7.72 -7.02
C LYS A 135 -7.81 7.49 -6.89
N PRO A 136 -8.57 8.45 -6.37
CA PRO A 136 -10.02 8.33 -6.31
C PRO A 136 -10.64 8.42 -7.71
N ILE A 137 -11.74 7.71 -7.94
CA ILE A 137 -12.50 7.70 -9.19
C ILE A 137 -13.93 8.20 -9.04
N GLY A 138 -14.45 8.28 -7.81
CA GLY A 138 -15.78 8.73 -7.49
C GLY A 138 -15.96 8.96 -6.01
N ILE A 139 -17.09 9.59 -5.65
CA ILE A 139 -17.55 9.79 -4.29
C ILE A 139 -18.70 8.80 -4.07
N TRP A 140 -18.48 7.82 -3.20
CA TRP A 140 -19.54 6.87 -2.86
C TRP A 140 -20.34 7.39 -1.67
N GLN A 141 -21.62 7.56 -1.90
CA GLN A 141 -22.59 7.99 -0.90
C GLN A 141 -23.40 6.76 -0.45
N TYR A 142 -23.30 6.44 0.84
CA TYR A 142 -23.92 5.30 1.49
C TYR A 142 -24.45 5.70 2.88
N GLU A 143 -25.07 4.79 3.59
CA GLU A 143 -25.74 5.09 4.87
C GLU A 143 -24.85 5.76 5.92
N MET A 144 -23.57 5.37 5.99
CA MET A 144 -22.60 5.93 6.95
C MET A 144 -21.97 7.26 6.49
N GLY A 145 -22.37 7.80 5.32
CA GLY A 145 -21.87 9.08 4.81
C GLY A 145 -21.26 9.02 3.42
N ASN A 146 -20.29 9.91 3.19
CA ASN A 146 -19.61 10.05 1.89
C ASN A 146 -18.14 9.69 2.02
N SER A 147 -17.65 8.84 1.13
CA SER A 147 -16.24 8.46 1.05
C SER A 147 -15.74 8.47 -0.38
N LEU A 148 -14.45 8.71 -0.58
CA LEU A 148 -13.83 8.51 -1.88
C LEU A 148 -13.60 7.02 -2.13
N ILE A 149 -13.71 6.61 -3.39
CA ILE A 149 -13.44 5.23 -3.81
C ILE A 149 -12.38 5.14 -4.89
N THR A 150 -11.55 4.10 -4.82
CA THR A 150 -10.56 3.78 -5.84
C THR A 150 -11.17 2.92 -6.96
N LYS A 151 -10.41 2.71 -8.04
CA LYS A 151 -10.80 1.79 -9.12
C LYS A 151 -10.98 0.33 -8.68
N TYR A 152 -10.46 -0.03 -7.51
CA TYR A 152 -10.60 -1.37 -6.94
C TYR A 152 -11.76 -1.48 -5.95
N GLY A 153 -12.53 -0.38 -5.76
CA GLY A 153 -13.61 -0.31 -4.79
C GLY A 153 -13.17 -0.07 -3.35
N GLU A 154 -11.87 0.19 -3.13
CA GLU A 154 -11.34 0.52 -1.82
C GLU A 154 -11.84 1.90 -1.38
N ILE A 155 -12.15 2.03 -0.10
CA ILE A 155 -12.65 3.25 0.50
C ILE A 155 -11.49 4.10 1.01
N ILE A 156 -11.58 5.43 0.82
CA ILE A 156 -10.69 6.41 1.42
C ILE A 156 -11.56 7.26 2.35
N SER A 157 -11.73 6.81 3.59
CA SER A 157 -12.66 7.38 4.57
C SER A 157 -12.17 8.70 5.18
N THR A 158 -10.86 8.86 5.32
CA THR A 158 -10.24 10.05 5.95
C THR A 158 -10.17 11.26 5.02
N ALA A 159 -10.71 11.16 3.81
CA ALA A 159 -10.62 12.21 2.81
C ALA A 159 -11.60 13.36 3.07
N ASN A 160 -11.16 14.59 2.82
CA ASN A 160 -12.07 15.72 2.67
C ASN A 160 -12.80 15.62 1.32
N VAL A 161 -13.98 14.97 1.34
CA VAL A 161 -14.78 14.68 0.14
C VAL A 161 -15.19 15.96 -0.59
N ASN A 162 -15.41 17.07 0.13
CA ASN A 162 -15.86 18.33 -0.47
C ASN A 162 -14.88 18.88 -1.52
N LYS A 163 -13.60 18.64 -1.33
CA LYS A 163 -12.54 19.03 -2.29
C LYS A 163 -12.72 18.39 -3.68
N PHE A 164 -13.43 17.28 -3.74
CA PHE A 164 -13.57 16.44 -4.95
C PHE A 164 -14.94 16.51 -5.61
N LYS A 165 -15.94 17.17 -4.99
CA LYS A 165 -17.33 17.22 -5.47
C LYS A 165 -17.49 17.75 -6.90
N ASN A 166 -16.64 18.68 -7.31
CA ASN A 166 -16.71 19.25 -8.65
C ASN A 166 -16.02 18.40 -9.72
N ASN A 167 -15.15 17.48 -9.31
CA ASN A 167 -14.27 16.75 -10.22
C ASN A 167 -14.61 15.26 -10.34
N LEU A 168 -15.32 14.70 -9.36
CA LEU A 168 -15.67 13.30 -9.33
C LEU A 168 -17.20 13.10 -9.28
N PRO A 169 -17.73 12.12 -10.01
CA PRO A 169 -19.15 11.79 -9.94
C PRO A 169 -19.53 11.23 -8.57
N ILE A 170 -20.76 11.52 -8.13
CA ILE A 170 -21.35 10.92 -6.95
C ILE A 170 -21.92 9.55 -7.36
N ILE A 171 -21.72 8.55 -6.53
CA ILE A 171 -22.09 7.16 -6.78
C ILE A 171 -22.93 6.68 -5.61
N HIS A 172 -24.16 6.18 -5.91
CA HIS A 172 -25.11 5.68 -4.93
C HIS A 172 -25.36 4.19 -5.10
N GLY A 173 -25.82 3.57 -4.04
CA GLY A 173 -26.32 2.19 -4.02
C GLY A 173 -25.33 1.22 -3.36
N ASP A 174 -25.91 0.08 -2.94
CA ASP A 174 -25.16 -0.99 -2.30
C ASP A 174 -24.19 -1.62 -3.28
N TYR A 175 -22.98 -1.93 -2.79
CA TYR A 175 -21.89 -2.48 -3.61
C TYR A 175 -21.51 -1.65 -4.85
N ALA A 176 -22.02 -0.42 -4.97
CA ALA A 176 -21.69 0.47 -6.08
C ALA A 176 -20.21 0.80 -6.16
N ASN A 177 -19.52 0.88 -5.02
CA ASN A 177 -18.07 1.09 -4.93
C ASN A 177 -17.29 0.03 -5.72
N LYS A 178 -17.66 -1.24 -5.62
CA LYS A 178 -16.98 -2.36 -6.31
C LYS A 178 -17.25 -2.38 -7.82
N ASN A 179 -18.41 -1.85 -8.24
CA ASN A 179 -18.86 -1.87 -9.63
C ASN A 179 -18.62 -0.55 -10.39
N ALA A 180 -18.22 0.51 -9.68
CA ALA A 180 -18.04 1.85 -10.24
C ALA A 180 -17.00 1.92 -11.36
N HIS A 181 -15.91 1.18 -11.25
CA HIS A 181 -14.84 1.22 -12.24
C HIS A 181 -15.31 0.80 -13.64
N SER A 182 -16.11 -0.26 -13.73
CA SER A 182 -16.63 -0.79 -15.01
C SER A 182 -17.51 0.23 -15.72
N ILE A 183 -18.48 0.81 -15.03
CA ILE A 183 -19.34 1.84 -15.63
C ILE A 183 -18.58 3.10 -15.98
N LEU A 184 -17.72 3.59 -15.12
CA LEU A 184 -16.91 4.79 -15.39
C LEU A 184 -15.95 4.61 -16.57
N LYS A 185 -15.45 3.39 -16.81
CA LYS A 185 -14.66 3.06 -18.00
C LYS A 185 -15.48 3.24 -19.28
N VAL A 186 -16.73 2.78 -19.29
CA VAL A 186 -17.66 2.97 -20.43
C VAL A 186 -17.97 4.45 -20.64
N LEU A 187 -18.35 5.17 -19.59
CA LEU A 187 -18.71 6.57 -19.69
C LEU A 187 -17.56 7.46 -20.18
N LYS A 188 -16.33 7.14 -19.81
CA LYS A 188 -15.12 7.86 -20.25
C LYS A 188 -14.83 7.74 -21.74
N THR A 189 -15.47 6.84 -22.48
CA THR A 189 -15.36 6.79 -23.97
C THR A 189 -15.85 8.08 -24.62
N ASN A 190 -16.71 8.84 -23.92
CA ASN A 190 -17.06 10.22 -24.31
C ASN A 190 -17.03 11.15 -23.08
N GLN A 191 -15.86 11.71 -22.82
CA GLN A 191 -15.63 12.57 -21.65
C GLN A 191 -16.49 13.86 -21.68
N ALA A 192 -16.72 14.44 -22.86
CA ALA A 192 -17.52 15.66 -23.00
C ALA A 192 -18.97 15.42 -22.56
N PHE A 193 -19.56 14.31 -22.95
CA PHE A 193 -20.92 13.95 -22.57
C PHE A 193 -21.00 13.50 -21.10
N MET A 194 -19.99 12.75 -20.61
CA MET A 194 -19.89 12.34 -19.22
C MET A 194 -19.88 13.51 -18.23
N LYS A 195 -19.32 14.68 -18.59
CA LYS A 195 -19.28 15.87 -17.72
C LYS A 195 -20.66 16.41 -17.33
N ASN A 196 -21.72 16.04 -18.08
CA ASN A 196 -23.10 16.39 -17.75
C ASN A 196 -23.72 15.46 -16.69
N ILE A 197 -23.07 14.35 -16.35
CA ILE A 197 -23.52 13.45 -15.29
C ILE A 197 -23.05 14.00 -13.94
N TRP A 198 -23.99 14.17 -13.02
CA TRP A 198 -23.66 14.57 -11.65
C TRP A 198 -23.64 13.39 -10.69
N SER A 199 -24.51 12.35 -10.92
CA SER A 199 -24.49 11.13 -10.11
C SER A 199 -24.87 9.88 -10.89
N LEU A 200 -24.48 8.74 -10.32
CA LEU A 200 -24.80 7.40 -10.80
C LEU A 200 -25.42 6.61 -9.65
N THR A 201 -26.50 5.87 -9.93
CA THR A 201 -27.13 4.99 -8.94
C THR A 201 -27.07 3.56 -9.41
N PHE A 202 -26.48 2.68 -8.60
CA PHE A 202 -26.44 1.24 -8.85
C PHE A 202 -27.70 0.60 -8.28
N ILE A 203 -28.53 0.03 -9.12
CA ILE A 203 -29.86 -0.47 -8.77
C ILE A 203 -29.84 -2.00 -8.71
N ASN A 204 -30.31 -2.56 -7.57
CA ASN A 204 -30.47 -4.00 -7.35
C ASN A 204 -29.22 -4.81 -7.75
N ASN A 205 -28.03 -4.27 -7.48
CA ASN A 205 -26.73 -4.88 -7.75
C ASN A 205 -26.51 -5.35 -9.19
N ARG A 206 -27.18 -4.74 -10.19
CA ARG A 206 -27.09 -5.22 -11.57
C ARG A 206 -27.09 -4.17 -12.67
N ARG A 207 -27.63 -2.98 -12.46
CA ARG A 207 -27.76 -1.95 -13.51
C ARG A 207 -27.52 -0.55 -12.97
N TRP A 208 -27.25 0.39 -13.87
CA TRP A 208 -26.97 1.76 -13.52
C TRP A 208 -28.02 2.72 -14.06
N ASN A 209 -28.40 3.68 -13.23
CA ASN A 209 -29.12 4.87 -13.63
C ASN A 209 -28.15 6.04 -13.62
N LEU A 210 -28.16 6.85 -14.68
CA LEU A 210 -27.32 8.03 -14.83
C LEU A 210 -28.19 9.27 -14.61
N HIS A 211 -27.79 10.11 -13.67
CA HIS A 211 -28.48 11.36 -13.37
C HIS A 211 -27.72 12.51 -13.98
N PHE A 212 -28.35 13.22 -14.89
CA PHE A 212 -27.75 14.35 -15.61
C PHE A 212 -28.07 15.69 -14.92
N LYS A 213 -27.18 16.68 -15.05
CA LYS A 213 -27.32 18.02 -14.48
C LYS A 213 -28.60 18.74 -14.95
N GLN A 214 -29.11 18.37 -16.12
CA GLN A 214 -30.34 18.88 -16.71
C GLN A 214 -31.62 18.25 -16.10
N GLY A 215 -31.49 17.39 -15.07
CA GLY A 215 -32.62 16.74 -14.42
C GLY A 215 -33.11 15.44 -15.08
N ILE A 216 -32.49 14.99 -16.16
CA ILE A 216 -32.83 13.75 -16.85
C ILE A 216 -32.15 12.57 -16.18
N ILE A 217 -32.92 11.46 -16.06
CA ILE A 217 -32.43 10.17 -15.62
C ILE A 217 -32.39 9.23 -16.84
N ILE A 218 -31.22 8.62 -17.07
CA ILE A 218 -31.07 7.60 -18.12
C ILE A 218 -30.93 6.24 -17.46
N LEU A 219 -31.87 5.33 -17.79
CA LEU A 219 -31.87 3.96 -17.29
C LEU A 219 -31.09 3.07 -18.25
N LEU A 220 -29.94 2.55 -17.78
CA LEU A 220 -29.10 1.66 -18.58
C LEU A 220 -29.52 0.19 -18.46
N PRO A 221 -29.31 -0.63 -19.51
CA PRO A 221 -29.51 -2.07 -19.46
C PRO A 221 -28.46 -2.75 -18.57
N THR A 222 -28.70 -4.00 -18.20
CA THR A 222 -27.76 -4.85 -17.48
C THR A 222 -26.64 -5.34 -18.40
N SER A 223 -26.95 -5.62 -19.67
CA SER A 223 -26.05 -6.06 -20.74
C SER A 223 -25.91 -4.96 -21.78
N ASP A 224 -24.78 -4.95 -22.52
CA ASP A 224 -24.47 -3.98 -23.57
C ASP A 224 -24.62 -2.50 -23.13
N VAL A 225 -24.06 -2.20 -21.98
CA VAL A 225 -24.00 -0.81 -21.44
C VAL A 225 -23.29 0.12 -22.40
N LEU A 226 -22.26 -0.35 -23.12
CA LEU A 226 -21.53 0.45 -24.10
C LEU A 226 -22.40 0.81 -25.32
N GLY A 227 -23.17 -0.14 -25.84
CA GLY A 227 -24.12 0.12 -26.93
C GLY A 227 -25.18 1.14 -26.53
N ALA A 228 -25.76 1.00 -25.33
CA ALA A 228 -26.70 1.97 -24.77
C ALA A 228 -26.07 3.36 -24.60
N TRP A 229 -24.84 3.45 -24.11
CA TRP A 229 -24.09 4.70 -24.00
C TRP A 229 -23.86 5.36 -25.37
N ASN A 230 -23.43 4.60 -26.35
CA ASN A 230 -23.24 5.10 -27.70
C ASN A 230 -24.57 5.56 -28.34
N LYS A 231 -25.67 4.85 -28.07
CA LYS A 231 -27.01 5.19 -28.54
C LYS A 231 -27.47 6.54 -28.01
N ILE A 232 -27.32 6.80 -26.70
CA ILE A 232 -27.71 8.09 -26.13
C ILE A 232 -26.81 9.24 -26.61
N ILE A 233 -25.53 9.01 -26.85
CA ILE A 233 -24.65 10.01 -27.45
C ILE A 233 -25.11 10.39 -28.87
N LYS A 234 -25.50 9.40 -29.70
CA LYS A 234 -26.05 9.64 -31.03
C LYS A 234 -27.34 10.46 -30.97
N LEU A 235 -28.23 10.11 -30.02
CA LEU A 235 -29.48 10.85 -29.80
C LEU A 235 -29.22 12.30 -29.35
N GLN A 236 -28.26 12.50 -28.46
CA GLN A 236 -27.85 13.85 -28.04
C GLN A 236 -27.32 14.68 -29.21
N LYS A 237 -26.47 14.10 -30.06
CA LYS A 237 -25.93 14.79 -31.25
C LYS A 237 -27.03 15.14 -32.26
N ARG A 238 -28.01 14.28 -32.46
CA ARG A 238 -29.05 14.47 -33.47
C ARG A 238 -30.24 15.31 -32.98
N TYR A 239 -30.63 15.15 -31.73
CA TYR A 239 -31.90 15.70 -31.22
C TYR A 239 -31.71 16.59 -29.99
N ASN A 240 -30.49 16.75 -29.49
CA ASN A 240 -30.21 17.53 -28.27
C ASN A 240 -31.08 17.09 -27.05
N VAL A 241 -31.22 15.78 -26.83
CA VAL A 241 -32.18 15.17 -25.91
C VAL A 241 -32.11 15.67 -24.48
N LEU A 242 -30.93 16.15 -24.02
CA LEU A 242 -30.77 16.71 -22.68
C LEU A 242 -31.54 18.02 -22.48
N ASN A 243 -31.93 18.73 -23.56
CA ASN A 243 -32.60 20.02 -23.52
C ASN A 243 -34.08 19.95 -24.00
N LEU A 244 -34.65 18.73 -24.18
CA LEU A 244 -36.02 18.53 -24.65
C LEU A 244 -37.07 18.53 -23.51
N GLY A 245 -36.69 18.83 -22.25
CA GLY A 245 -37.63 18.76 -21.13
C GLY A 245 -38.03 17.35 -20.73
N LEU A 246 -37.24 16.35 -21.13
CA LEU A 246 -37.43 14.97 -20.75
C LEU A 246 -37.03 14.76 -19.29
N THR A 247 -37.74 13.91 -18.56
CA THR A 247 -37.41 13.51 -17.19
C THR A 247 -36.69 12.17 -17.12
N GLU A 248 -37.01 11.26 -18.06
CA GLU A 248 -36.43 9.91 -18.07
C GLU A 248 -36.27 9.41 -19.51
N ILE A 249 -35.14 8.72 -19.75
CA ILE A 249 -34.92 7.96 -21.00
C ILE A 249 -34.56 6.52 -20.59
N ASP A 250 -35.43 5.57 -20.99
CA ASP A 250 -35.23 4.17 -20.70
C ASP A 250 -34.61 3.45 -21.90
N LEU A 251 -33.37 2.96 -21.71
CA LEU A 251 -32.61 2.20 -22.69
C LEU A 251 -32.46 0.73 -22.32
N ARG A 252 -33.22 0.24 -21.34
CA ARG A 252 -33.15 -1.15 -20.87
C ARG A 252 -33.56 -2.16 -21.93
N ASN A 253 -34.47 -1.77 -22.82
CA ASN A 253 -34.82 -2.58 -23.97
C ASN A 253 -33.95 -2.22 -25.17
N PRO A 254 -33.18 -3.15 -25.78
CA PRO A 254 -32.30 -2.85 -26.89
C PRO A 254 -33.03 -2.36 -28.14
N ASN A 255 -34.28 -2.81 -28.34
CA ASN A 255 -35.09 -2.54 -29.53
C ASN A 255 -36.02 -1.31 -29.40
N LYS A 256 -36.19 -0.79 -28.18
CA LYS A 256 -37.14 0.28 -27.90
C LYS A 256 -36.59 1.31 -26.95
N ILE A 257 -36.73 2.58 -27.30
CA ILE A 257 -36.39 3.70 -26.40
C ILE A 257 -37.70 4.28 -25.90
N LEU A 258 -37.83 4.39 -24.58
CA LEU A 258 -38.95 5.06 -23.95
C LEU A 258 -38.47 6.37 -23.36
N ALA A 259 -39.20 7.44 -23.56
CA ALA A 259 -38.92 8.75 -23.00
C ALA A 259 -40.18 9.27 -22.24
N LYS A 260 -39.92 9.82 -21.04
CA LYS A 260 -40.96 10.49 -20.25
C LYS A 260 -40.75 11.99 -20.31
N ILE A 261 -41.85 12.72 -20.47
CA ILE A 261 -41.86 14.18 -20.45
C ILE A 261 -42.59 14.63 -19.20
N ASN A 262 -42.12 15.65 -18.53
CA ASN A 262 -42.88 16.29 -17.47
C ASN A 262 -43.94 17.17 -18.10
N PHE A 263 -45.19 16.72 -18.15
CA PHE A 263 -46.29 17.59 -18.49
C PHE A 263 -46.62 18.45 -17.28
N ASP A 264 -46.07 19.66 -17.23
CA ASP A 264 -46.55 20.64 -16.28
C ASP A 264 -47.99 20.99 -16.62
N LYS A 265 -48.94 20.58 -15.73
CA LYS A 265 -50.36 20.81 -15.89
C LYS A 265 -50.73 22.30 -16.06
N SER A 266 -49.79 23.21 -15.71
CA SER A 266 -49.97 24.65 -15.89
C SER A 266 -50.06 25.09 -17.37
N LEU A 267 -49.38 24.36 -18.27
CA LEU A 267 -49.41 24.65 -19.72
C LEU A 267 -50.69 24.18 -20.42
N ILE A 268 -51.46 23.26 -19.78
CA ILE A 268 -52.74 22.79 -20.35
C ILE A 268 -53.87 23.81 -20.14
N LYS A 269 -53.78 24.66 -19.11
CA LYS A 269 -54.78 25.72 -18.83
C LYS A 269 -54.85 26.80 -19.91
N HIS A 270 -53.72 27.12 -20.55
CA HIS A 270 -53.70 28.14 -21.60
C HIS A 270 -54.19 27.68 -22.98
N ARG A 271 -54.37 26.37 -23.22
CA ARG A 271 -54.90 25.85 -24.51
C ARG A 271 -56.40 25.66 -24.52
N LYS A 272 -57.12 25.86 -23.38
CA LYS A 272 -58.57 25.79 -23.29
C LYS A 272 -59.29 27.14 -23.28
N SER A 273 -58.51 28.24 -23.43
CA SER A 273 -59.05 29.62 -23.46
C SER A 273 -58.73 30.36 -24.78
N LEU A 274 -58.56 29.60 -25.85
CA LEU A 274 -58.63 30.07 -27.26
C LEU A 274 -59.71 29.19 -27.99
#